data_6d3ce5ff4ab2f326bf4bf32b3d2fc520
#
_entry.id   6d3ce5ff4ab2f326bf4bf32b3d2fc520
#
_cell.length_a   1.000
_cell.length_b   1.000
_cell.length_c   1.000
_cell.angle_alpha   90.00
_cell.angle_beta   90.00
_cell.angle_gamma   90.00
#
_symmetry.space_group_name_H-M   'P 1'
#
loop_
_entity.id
_entity.type
_entity.pdbx_description
1 polymer ?
#
loop_
_entity_poly.entity_id
_entity_poly.type
_entity_poly.pdbx_seq_one_letter_code
_entity_poly.pdbx_strand_id
1 'polypeptide(L)'
;MDSIENTSWCGFYLCDTVKEILYLGPYQGPLACTIIPYGKGVCGRAVILKETQLVPNVHEYAGHIACSSSTNSEIVVPIIKNNIVVGVIDLDSDLFDNYTLEDVEILEQVARIISELF
;
A
#
# COMPACT_ATOMS: atom_id res chain seq x y z
N MET A 1 -13.66 3.64 12.72
CA MET A 1 -13.14 2.29 12.40
C MET A 1 -11.85 2.09 13.17
N ASP A 2 -11.79 1.01 13.94
CA ASP A 2 -10.64 0.72 14.80
C ASP A 2 -9.34 0.55 13.99
N SER A 3 -9.44 -0.02 12.79
CA SER A 3 -8.27 -0.22 11.92
C SER A 3 -7.60 1.10 11.53
N ILE A 4 -8.39 2.14 11.27
CA ILE A 4 -7.86 3.48 10.96
C ILE A 4 -7.18 4.07 12.19
N GLU A 5 -7.78 3.94 13.37
CA GLU A 5 -7.21 4.46 14.62
C GLU A 5 -5.91 3.76 14.98
N ASN A 6 -5.76 2.48 14.61
CA ASN A 6 -4.58 1.68 14.89
C ASN A 6 -3.56 1.71 13.76
N THR A 7 -3.76 2.58 12.76
CA THR A 7 -2.81 2.76 11.66
C THR A 7 -1.68 3.67 12.11
N SER A 8 -0.46 3.19 11.96
CA SER A 8 0.75 3.93 12.34
C SER A 8 1.33 4.74 11.19
N TRP A 9 1.02 4.35 9.95
CA TRP A 9 1.50 5.01 8.74
C TRP A 9 0.45 4.88 7.64
N CYS A 10 0.22 5.97 6.93
CA CYS A 10 -0.74 5.99 5.82
C CYS A 10 -0.19 6.89 4.74
N GLY A 11 -0.17 6.40 3.50
CA GLY A 11 0.33 7.22 2.43
C GLY A 11 0.06 6.66 1.05
N PHE A 12 0.52 7.42 0.07
CA PHE A 12 0.42 7.08 -1.34
C PHE A 12 1.82 6.90 -1.90
N TYR A 13 1.98 5.88 -2.73
CA TYR A 13 3.12 5.77 -3.63
C TYR A 13 2.61 5.95 -5.05
N LEU A 14 3.33 6.71 -5.85
CA LEU A 14 2.97 6.99 -7.24
C LEU A 14 3.86 6.18 -8.16
N CYS A 15 3.31 5.74 -9.28
CA CYS A 15 4.03 4.90 -10.23
C CYS A 15 4.76 5.74 -11.28
N ASP A 16 6.06 5.47 -11.45
CA ASP A 16 6.80 5.87 -12.64
C ASP A 16 6.86 4.62 -13.54
N THR A 17 6.01 4.60 -14.56
CA THR A 17 5.86 3.41 -15.41
C THR A 17 7.06 3.20 -16.35
N VAL A 18 7.84 4.24 -16.60
CA VAL A 18 9.04 4.16 -17.44
C VAL A 18 10.18 3.50 -16.67
N LYS A 19 10.42 3.97 -15.45
CA LYS A 19 11.48 3.43 -14.58
C LYS A 19 11.05 2.18 -13.83
N GLU A 20 9.77 1.87 -13.84
CA GLU A 20 9.16 0.76 -13.10
C GLU A 20 9.48 0.82 -11.60
N ILE A 21 9.27 2.00 -11.03
CA ILE A 21 9.42 2.27 -9.60
C ILE A 21 8.19 2.97 -9.05
N LEU A 22 7.98 2.78 -7.76
CA LEU A 22 7.07 3.58 -6.95
C LEU A 22 7.88 4.64 -6.24
N TYR A 23 7.39 5.86 -6.21
CA TYR A 23 8.01 6.94 -5.44
C TYR A 23 7.00 7.50 -4.45
N LEU A 24 7.51 7.90 -3.28
CA LEU A 24 6.68 8.37 -2.17
C LEU A 24 5.94 9.65 -2.55
N GLY A 25 4.60 9.60 -2.39
CA GLY A 25 3.71 10.76 -2.51
C GLY A 25 3.32 11.28 -1.13
N PRO A 26 2.13 11.88 -0.99
CA PRO A 26 1.66 12.34 0.30
C PRO A 26 1.54 11.21 1.30
N TYR A 27 1.98 11.46 2.54
CA TYR A 27 1.92 10.46 3.60
C TYR A 27 1.81 11.12 4.96
N GLN A 28 1.42 10.30 5.94
CA GLN A 28 1.35 10.68 7.34
C GLN A 28 1.99 9.57 8.17
N GLY A 29 2.94 9.93 9.04
CA GLY A 29 3.67 9.01 9.87
C GLY A 29 5.17 9.22 9.79
N PRO A 30 5.98 8.32 10.36
CA PRO A 30 7.43 8.39 10.29
C PRO A 30 7.95 8.31 8.86
N LEU A 31 9.19 8.74 8.63
CA LEU A 31 9.82 8.64 7.33
C LEU A 31 9.85 7.19 6.85
N ALA A 32 9.51 6.99 5.58
CA ALA A 32 9.42 5.67 4.96
C ALA A 32 10.37 5.56 3.77
N CYS A 33 10.36 4.40 3.10
CA CYS A 33 11.10 4.22 1.85
C CYS A 33 10.61 5.24 0.82
N THR A 34 11.52 5.90 0.14
CA THR A 34 11.17 6.94 -0.85
C THR A 34 11.00 6.37 -2.25
N ILE A 35 11.67 5.25 -2.55
CA ILE A 35 11.62 4.58 -3.85
C ILE A 35 11.50 3.08 -3.62
N ILE A 36 10.55 2.44 -4.32
CA ILE A 36 10.32 1.00 -4.25
C ILE A 36 10.24 0.46 -5.67
N PRO A 37 11.14 -0.44 -6.07
CA PRO A 37 11.04 -1.08 -7.40
C PRO A 37 9.78 -1.93 -7.52
N TYR A 38 9.22 -2.02 -8.72
CA TYR A 38 8.09 -2.92 -8.99
C TYR A 38 8.46 -4.35 -8.62
N GLY A 39 7.52 -5.07 -8.06
CA GLY A 39 7.71 -6.46 -7.63
C GLY A 39 8.39 -6.61 -6.28
N LYS A 40 8.87 -5.53 -5.66
CA LYS A 40 9.52 -5.57 -4.35
C LYS A 40 8.56 -5.15 -3.25
N GLY A 41 8.56 -5.90 -2.14
CA GLY A 41 7.71 -5.63 -1.00
C GLY A 41 6.22 -5.77 -1.32
N VAL A 42 5.39 -5.33 -0.39
CA VAL A 42 3.93 -5.40 -0.54
C VAL A 42 3.45 -4.43 -1.61
N CYS A 43 3.95 -3.18 -1.58
CA CYS A 43 3.57 -2.17 -2.57
C CYS A 43 3.96 -2.56 -3.99
N GLY A 44 5.21 -3.00 -4.18
CA GLY A 44 5.70 -3.40 -5.50
C GLY A 44 4.95 -4.60 -6.05
N ARG A 45 4.57 -5.53 -5.20
CA ARG A 45 3.81 -6.71 -5.62
C ARG A 45 2.37 -6.35 -5.99
N ALA A 46 1.75 -5.40 -5.27
CA ALA A 46 0.41 -4.91 -5.62
C ALA A 46 0.38 -4.33 -7.03
N VAL A 47 1.44 -3.66 -7.46
CA VAL A 47 1.53 -3.12 -8.83
C VAL A 47 1.61 -4.25 -9.85
N ILE A 48 2.46 -5.24 -9.64
CA ILE A 48 2.66 -6.34 -10.58
C ILE A 48 1.40 -7.19 -10.72
N LEU A 49 0.75 -7.51 -9.60
CA LEU A 49 -0.44 -8.35 -9.60
C LEU A 49 -1.71 -7.59 -9.92
N LYS A 50 -1.70 -6.25 -9.81
CA LYS A 50 -2.89 -5.38 -9.96
C LYS A 50 -3.99 -5.79 -8.98
N GLU A 51 -3.62 -6.21 -7.80
CA GLU A 51 -4.53 -6.71 -6.78
C GLU A 51 -4.18 -6.13 -5.42
N THR A 52 -5.21 -5.92 -4.60
CA THR A 52 -5.04 -5.54 -3.20
C THR A 52 -4.27 -6.63 -2.45
N GLN A 53 -3.32 -6.18 -1.64
CA GLN A 53 -2.55 -7.06 -0.76
C GLN A 53 -3.01 -6.82 0.67
N LEU A 54 -3.64 -7.83 1.28
CA LEU A 54 -4.04 -7.80 2.68
C LEU A 54 -3.08 -8.69 3.46
N VAL A 55 -2.25 -8.08 4.31
CA VAL A 55 -1.13 -8.77 4.96
C VAL A 55 -1.30 -8.74 6.48
N PRO A 56 -1.81 -9.83 7.08
CA PRO A 56 -2.02 -9.88 8.54
C PRO A 56 -0.71 -9.92 9.32
N ASN A 57 0.36 -10.45 8.74
CA ASN A 57 1.68 -10.49 9.37
C ASN A 57 2.75 -10.31 8.28
N VAL A 58 3.39 -9.14 8.27
CA VAL A 58 4.39 -8.79 7.26
C VAL A 58 5.63 -9.68 7.33
N HIS A 59 5.91 -10.27 8.48
CA HIS A 59 7.09 -11.13 8.66
C HIS A 59 6.94 -12.47 7.94
N GLU A 60 5.71 -12.85 7.62
CA GLU A 60 5.39 -14.06 6.85
C GLU A 60 5.22 -13.77 5.35
N TYR A 61 5.24 -12.49 4.96
CA TYR A 61 5.04 -12.10 3.57
C TYR A 61 6.36 -12.22 2.80
N ALA A 62 6.38 -13.04 1.76
CA ALA A 62 7.57 -13.27 0.96
C ALA A 62 8.03 -11.99 0.26
N GLY A 63 9.31 -11.64 0.44
CA GLY A 63 9.88 -10.45 -0.19
C GLY A 63 9.53 -9.14 0.47
N HIS A 64 8.99 -9.17 1.69
CA HIS A 64 8.66 -7.94 2.41
C HIS A 64 9.88 -7.02 2.58
N ILE A 65 9.69 -5.73 2.30
CA ILE A 65 10.70 -4.69 2.55
C ILE A 65 10.30 -3.96 3.82
N ALA A 66 11.18 -3.99 4.83
CA ALA A 66 10.94 -3.32 6.10
C ALA A 66 11.28 -1.83 5.98
N CYS A 67 10.35 -1.02 5.47
CA CYS A 67 10.50 0.43 5.47
C CYS A 67 10.24 1.01 6.87
N SER A 68 9.60 0.26 7.74
CA SER A 68 9.45 0.57 9.16
C SER A 68 9.64 -0.72 9.95
N SER A 69 10.50 -0.67 10.98
CA SER A 69 10.77 -1.85 11.82
C SER A 69 9.61 -2.22 12.73
N SER A 70 8.66 -1.29 12.95
CA SER A 70 7.53 -1.51 13.86
C SER A 70 6.29 -2.05 13.17
N THR A 71 6.25 -2.09 11.84
CA THR A 71 5.07 -2.56 11.10
C THR A 71 4.89 -4.06 11.28
N ASN A 72 3.68 -4.47 11.65
CA ASN A 72 3.32 -5.88 11.81
C ASN A 72 2.21 -6.33 10.86
N SER A 73 1.30 -5.43 10.47
CA SER A 73 0.32 -5.73 9.43
C SER A 73 0.21 -4.56 8.46
N GLU A 74 -0.25 -4.86 7.24
CA GLU A 74 -0.27 -3.88 6.16
C GLU A 74 -1.41 -4.19 5.19
N ILE A 75 -1.97 -3.13 4.59
CA ILE A 75 -2.88 -3.26 3.45
C ILE A 75 -2.41 -2.30 2.37
N VAL A 76 -2.29 -2.80 1.14
CA VAL A 76 -1.92 -2.02 -0.03
C VAL A 76 -2.97 -2.22 -1.10
N VAL A 77 -3.54 -1.11 -1.57
CA VAL A 77 -4.60 -1.12 -2.59
C VAL A 77 -4.10 -0.39 -3.83
N PRO A 78 -4.04 -1.05 -5.00
CA PRO A 78 -3.61 -0.39 -6.23
C PRO A 78 -4.68 0.58 -6.73
N ILE A 79 -4.21 1.71 -7.25
CA ILE A 79 -5.05 2.71 -7.93
C ILE A 79 -4.88 2.45 -9.42
N ILE A 80 -5.97 2.04 -10.08
CA ILE A 80 -5.92 1.59 -11.48
C ILE A 80 -6.73 2.55 -12.34
N LYS A 81 -6.11 3.04 -13.42
CA LYS A 81 -6.79 3.87 -14.42
C LYS A 81 -6.45 3.33 -15.81
N ASN A 82 -7.48 3.09 -16.62
CA ASN A 82 -7.31 2.54 -17.97
C ASN A 82 -6.46 1.26 -17.97
N ASN A 83 -6.71 0.40 -16.99
CA ASN A 83 -6.02 -0.89 -16.81
C ASN A 83 -4.53 -0.77 -16.47
N ILE A 84 -4.07 0.42 -16.06
CA ILE A 84 -2.69 0.66 -15.64
C ILE A 84 -2.69 1.08 -14.18
N VAL A 85 -1.80 0.50 -13.38
CA VAL A 85 -1.62 0.94 -11.98
C VAL A 85 -0.84 2.26 -12.00
N VAL A 86 -1.48 3.31 -11.47
CA VAL A 86 -0.90 4.65 -11.43
C VAL A 86 -0.34 5.00 -10.04
N GLY A 87 -0.68 4.22 -9.04
CA GLY A 87 -0.20 4.39 -7.68
C GLY A 87 -0.80 3.33 -6.77
N VAL A 88 -0.47 3.42 -5.49
CA VAL A 88 -1.05 2.55 -4.46
C VAL A 88 -1.39 3.37 -3.22
N ILE A 89 -2.38 2.89 -2.48
CA ILE A 89 -2.70 3.35 -1.13
C ILE A 89 -2.09 2.33 -0.18
N ASP A 90 -1.27 2.80 0.76
CA ASP A 90 -0.55 1.93 1.71
C ASP A 90 -0.88 2.35 3.14
N LEU A 91 -1.40 1.43 3.93
CA LEU A 91 -1.63 1.61 5.36
C LEU A 91 -0.88 0.53 6.15
N ASP A 92 -0.15 0.96 7.16
CA ASP A 92 0.63 0.08 8.03
C ASP A 92 0.17 0.21 9.48
N SER A 93 0.23 -0.89 10.22
CA SER A 93 -0.10 -0.93 11.63
C SER A 93 0.98 -1.67 12.42
N ASP A 94 1.19 -1.22 13.66
CA ASP A 94 2.04 -1.93 14.62
C ASP A 94 1.34 -3.18 15.17
N LEU A 95 0.04 -3.30 14.98
CA LEU A 95 -0.73 -4.46 15.40
C LEU A 95 -0.72 -5.53 14.31
N PHE A 96 -0.73 -6.80 14.71
CA PHE A 96 -0.96 -7.90 13.78
C PHE A 96 -2.43 -7.92 13.38
N ASP A 97 -2.71 -8.34 12.16
CA ASP A 97 -4.07 -8.60 11.67
C ASP A 97 -5.03 -7.41 11.89
N ASN A 98 -4.52 -6.19 11.72
CA ASN A 98 -5.31 -4.98 11.99
C ASN A 98 -6.36 -4.69 10.92
N TYR A 99 -6.14 -5.12 9.69
CA TYR A 99 -7.01 -4.79 8.56
C TYR A 99 -7.91 -5.96 8.18
N THR A 100 -9.13 -5.65 7.74
CA THR A 100 -10.19 -6.62 7.46
C THR A 100 -10.61 -6.57 6.00
N LEU A 101 -11.44 -7.54 5.59
CA LEU A 101 -12.03 -7.54 4.25
C LEU A 101 -12.94 -6.32 4.03
N GLU A 102 -13.56 -5.81 5.08
CA GLU A 102 -14.34 -4.57 5.01
C GLU A 102 -13.43 -3.39 4.66
N ASP A 103 -12.24 -3.33 5.26
CA ASP A 103 -11.26 -2.30 4.94
C ASP A 103 -10.83 -2.37 3.47
N VAL A 104 -10.67 -3.58 2.94
CA VAL A 104 -10.36 -3.80 1.52
C VAL A 104 -11.43 -3.16 0.64
N GLU A 105 -12.72 -3.44 0.93
CA GLU A 105 -13.82 -2.89 0.14
C GLU A 105 -13.85 -1.37 0.16
N ILE A 106 -13.68 -0.77 1.33
CA ILE A 106 -13.70 0.68 1.51
C ILE A 106 -12.53 1.32 0.76
N LEU A 107 -11.33 0.79 0.94
CA LEU A 107 -10.14 1.36 0.31
C LEU A 107 -10.14 1.17 -1.21
N GLU A 108 -10.71 0.08 -1.70
CA GLU A 108 -10.86 -0.12 -3.14
C GLU A 108 -11.84 0.89 -3.74
N GLN A 109 -12.90 1.26 -3.02
CA GLN A 109 -13.80 2.33 -3.45
C GLN A 109 -13.09 3.68 -3.48
N VAL A 110 -12.30 3.97 -2.45
CA VAL A 110 -11.48 5.20 -2.39
C VAL A 110 -10.50 5.23 -3.57
N ALA A 111 -9.85 4.12 -3.86
CA ALA A 111 -8.91 4.02 -4.98
C ALA A 111 -9.59 4.30 -6.32
N ARG A 112 -10.82 3.81 -6.53
CA ARG A 112 -11.58 4.10 -7.75
C ARG A 112 -11.90 5.58 -7.89
N ILE A 113 -12.28 6.24 -6.80
CA ILE A 113 -12.56 7.68 -6.79
C ILE A 113 -11.28 8.46 -7.11
N ILE A 114 -10.19 8.13 -6.45
CA ILE A 114 -8.89 8.81 -6.62
C ILE A 114 -8.35 8.61 -8.03
N SER A 115 -8.61 7.46 -8.65
CA SER A 115 -8.10 7.17 -10.00
C SER A 115 -8.56 8.21 -11.03
N GLU A 116 -9.70 8.85 -10.79
CA GLU A 116 -10.21 9.90 -11.67
C GLU A 116 -9.36 11.17 -11.66
N LEU A 117 -8.49 11.32 -10.65
CA LEU A 117 -7.59 12.47 -10.53
C LEU A 117 -6.30 12.30 -11.35
N PHE A 118 -6.07 11.12 -11.89
CA PHE A 118 -4.87 10.83 -12.69
C PHE A 118 -5.06 10.98 -14.18
#